data_aeb6dfbc4af7a85e1c02c01a1073dc23
#
_entry.id   aeb6dfbc4af7a85e1c02c01a1073dc23
#
_cell.length_a   1.000
_cell.length_b   1.000
_cell.length_c   1.000
_cell.angle_alpha   90.00
_cell.angle_beta   90.00
_cell.angle_gamma   90.00
#
_symmetry.space_group_name_H-M   'P 1'
#
loop_
_entity.id
_entity.type
_entity.pdbx_description
1 polymer ?
#
loop_
_entity_poly.entity_id
_entity_poly.type
_entity_poly.pdbx_seq_one_letter_code
_entity_poly.pdbx_strand_id
1 'polypeptide(L)' 'MKKVFKMQDLDCANCAAKMEAAIAKISGVEKAAVNFMTQKLTIEAEEADFPRILAEADKAVRKVEPDCRILR' A
#
# COMPACT_ATOMS: atom_id res chain seq x y z
N MET A 1 13.50 -0.16 6.98
CA MET A 1 13.72 0.53 5.69
C MET A 1 12.42 1.12 5.20
N LYS A 2 12.48 2.27 4.58
CA LYS A 2 11.31 2.97 4.07
C LYS A 2 11.35 3.01 2.55
N LYS A 3 10.28 2.57 1.90
CA LYS A 3 10.17 2.60 0.44
C LYS A 3 8.86 3.26 0.03
N VAL A 4 8.92 4.01 -1.08
CA VAL A 4 7.78 4.71 -1.64
C VAL A 4 7.46 4.12 -3.01
N PHE A 5 6.19 3.82 -3.23
CA PHE A 5 5.70 3.26 -4.49
C PHE A 5 4.62 4.16 -5.06
N LYS A 6 4.57 4.27 -6.38
CA LYS A 6 3.45 4.96 -7.02
C LYS A 6 2.25 4.04 -7.09
N MET A 7 1.07 4.63 -7.01
CA MET A 7 -0.17 3.88 -7.19
C MET A 7 -0.88 4.38 -8.44
N GLN A 8 -1.58 3.49 -9.11
CA GLN A 8 -2.32 3.81 -10.31
C GLN A 8 -3.82 3.66 -10.06
N ASP A 9 -4.59 4.61 -10.59
CA ASP A 9 -6.07 4.58 -10.50
C ASP A 9 -6.61 4.60 -9.08
N LEU A 10 -5.94 5.35 -8.20
CA LEU A 10 -6.44 5.60 -6.84
C LEU A 10 -7.36 6.82 -6.89
N ASP A 11 -8.66 6.58 -7.03
CA ASP A 11 -9.64 7.63 -7.28
C ASP A 11 -10.49 8.03 -6.07
N CYS A 12 -10.30 7.38 -4.94
CA CYS A 12 -11.17 7.55 -3.78
C CYS A 12 -10.37 7.76 -2.50
N ALA A 13 -10.60 8.89 -1.83
CA ALA A 13 -9.91 9.18 -0.57
C ALA A 13 -10.25 8.18 0.54
N ASN A 14 -11.53 7.76 0.62
CA ASN A 14 -11.94 6.73 1.58
C ASN A 14 -11.29 5.40 1.28
N CYS A 15 -11.12 5.07 0.00
CA CYS A 15 -10.43 3.85 -0.40
C CYS A 15 -8.97 3.89 0.03
N ALA A 16 -8.32 5.04 -0.13
CA ALA A 16 -6.94 5.23 0.30
C ALA A 16 -6.79 4.96 1.80
N ALA A 17 -7.71 5.47 2.61
CA ALA A 17 -7.70 5.24 4.06
C ALA A 17 -7.89 3.77 4.41
N LYS A 18 -8.78 3.08 3.69
CA LYS A 18 -9.00 1.65 3.90
C LYS A 18 -7.79 0.81 3.51
N MET A 19 -7.15 1.17 2.40
CA MET A 19 -5.93 0.51 1.93
C MET A 19 -4.80 0.67 2.95
N GLU A 20 -4.63 1.89 3.46
CA GLU A 20 -3.62 2.19 4.46
C GLU A 20 -3.82 1.34 5.72
N ALA A 21 -5.06 1.29 6.22
CA ALA A 21 -5.37 0.49 7.40
C ALA A 21 -5.10 -1.00 7.16
N ALA A 22 -5.47 -1.52 5.99
CA ALA A 22 -5.26 -2.91 5.65
C ALA A 22 -3.79 -3.25 5.52
N ILE A 23 -3.02 -2.39 4.86
CA ILE A 23 -1.58 -2.60 4.68
C ILE A 23 -0.84 -2.52 6.02
N ALA A 24 -1.26 -1.60 6.88
CA ALA A 24 -0.64 -1.45 8.20
C ALA A 24 -0.80 -2.70 9.08
N LYS A 25 -1.79 -3.53 8.79
CA LYS A 25 -2.04 -4.78 9.53
C LYS A 25 -1.21 -5.96 9.04
N ILE A 26 -0.53 -5.82 7.91
CA ILE A 26 0.30 -6.90 7.37
C ILE A 26 1.46 -7.16 8.32
N SER A 27 1.70 -8.44 8.61
CA SER A 27 2.82 -8.83 9.48
C SER A 27 4.14 -8.35 8.89
N GLY A 28 4.95 -7.69 9.70
CA GLY A 28 6.23 -7.15 9.27
C GLY A 28 6.20 -5.68 8.88
N VAL A 29 5.03 -5.11 8.66
CA VAL A 29 4.89 -3.69 8.35
C VAL A 29 4.99 -2.89 9.66
N GLU A 30 5.99 -2.02 9.74
CA GLU A 30 6.15 -1.13 10.89
C GLU A 30 5.27 0.11 10.75
N LYS A 31 5.16 0.62 9.51
CA LYS A 31 4.35 1.79 9.24
C LYS A 31 3.92 1.77 7.78
N ALA A 32 2.70 2.23 7.52
CA ALA A 32 2.19 2.37 6.16
C ALA A 32 1.43 3.68 6.04
N ALA A 33 1.57 4.34 4.90
CA ALA A 33 0.86 5.57 4.59
C ALA A 33 0.48 5.58 3.11
N VAL A 34 -0.77 5.92 2.83
CA VAL A 34 -1.25 6.09 1.46
C VAL A 34 -1.63 7.54 1.27
N ASN A 35 -0.98 8.21 0.32
CA ASN A 35 -1.28 9.59 0.00
C ASN A 35 -2.12 9.65 -1.26
N PHE A 36 -3.40 9.99 -1.10
CA PHE A 36 -4.35 10.09 -2.20
C PHE A 36 -3.97 11.19 -3.19
N MET A 37 -3.51 12.32 -2.66
CA MET A 37 -3.20 13.50 -3.51
C MET A 37 -2.03 13.24 -4.45
N THR A 38 -1.00 12.55 -3.97
CA THR A 38 0.20 12.26 -4.77
C THR A 38 0.16 10.87 -5.39
N GLN A 39 -0.85 10.06 -5.07
CA GLN A 39 -0.96 8.68 -5.56
C GLN A 39 0.27 7.86 -5.19
N LYS A 40 0.68 7.93 -3.92
CA LYS A 40 1.87 7.23 -3.44
C LYS A 40 1.58 6.42 -2.19
N LEU A 41 2.24 5.26 -2.11
CA LEU A 41 2.20 4.36 -0.97
C LEU A 41 3.60 4.32 -0.35
N THR A 42 3.69 4.60 0.95
CA THR A 42 4.94 4.50 1.70
C THR A 42 4.82 3.35 2.69
N ILE A 43 5.82 2.46 2.70
CA ILE A 43 5.87 1.34 3.63
C ILE A 43 7.22 1.34 4.34
N GLU A 44 7.20 1.21 5.67
CA GLU A 44 8.39 1.01 6.48
C GLU A 44 8.37 -0.43 7.02
N ALA A 45 9.40 -1.18 6.69
CA ALA A 45 9.54 -2.58 7.08
C ALA A 45 10.98 -3.03 6.86
N GLU A 46 11.31 -4.25 7.30
CA GLU A 46 12.60 -4.87 6.99
C GLU A 46 12.70 -5.14 5.51
N GLU A 47 13.86 -4.87 4.92
CA GLU A 47 14.06 -5.03 3.49
C GLU A 47 13.74 -6.45 3.00
N ALA A 48 14.13 -7.44 3.77
CA ALA A 48 13.90 -8.84 3.41
C ALA A 48 12.41 -9.20 3.31
N ASP A 49 11.55 -8.44 4.00
CA ASP A 49 10.11 -8.71 4.03
C ASP A 49 9.34 -8.03 2.89
N PHE A 50 9.96 -7.09 2.17
CA PHE A 50 9.27 -6.32 1.15
C PHE A 50 8.62 -7.17 0.05
N PRO A 51 9.27 -8.20 -0.50
CA PRO A 51 8.61 -9.02 -1.54
C PRO A 51 7.29 -9.62 -1.06
N ARG A 52 7.28 -10.16 0.14
CA ARG A 52 6.07 -10.74 0.74
C ARG A 52 5.04 -9.65 1.05
N ILE A 53 5.49 -8.56 1.68
CA ILE A 53 4.61 -7.45 2.06
C ILE A 53 3.96 -6.85 0.83
N LEU A 54 4.70 -6.64 -0.26
CA LEU A 54 4.15 -6.07 -1.48
C LEU A 54 3.10 -6.98 -2.11
N ALA A 55 3.30 -8.29 -2.07
CA ALA A 55 2.30 -9.23 -2.58
C ALA A 55 1.00 -9.13 -1.77
N GLU A 56 1.10 -9.04 -0.44
CA GLU A 56 -0.07 -8.91 0.43
C GLU A 56 -0.70 -7.52 0.30
N ALA A 57 0.11 -6.48 0.17
CA ALA A 57 -0.38 -5.11 -0.02
C ALA A 57 -1.15 -4.99 -1.33
N ASP A 58 -0.66 -5.62 -2.39
CA ASP A 58 -1.32 -5.62 -3.69
C ASP A 58 -2.71 -6.26 -3.58
N LYS A 59 -2.82 -7.37 -2.86
CA LYS A 59 -4.11 -8.02 -2.61
C LYS A 59 -5.05 -7.12 -1.82
N ALA A 60 -4.53 -6.45 -0.79
CA ALA A 60 -5.33 -5.54 0.04
C ALA A 60 -5.85 -4.37 -0.78
N VAL A 61 -5.01 -3.80 -1.63
CA VAL A 61 -5.39 -2.69 -2.51
C VAL A 61 -6.49 -3.12 -3.48
N ARG A 62 -6.32 -4.27 -4.12
CA ARG A 62 -7.32 -4.77 -5.08
C ARG A 62 -8.63 -5.14 -4.42
N LYS A 63 -8.59 -5.56 -3.17
CA LYS A 63 -9.80 -5.90 -2.43
C LYS A 63 -10.65 -4.67 -2.16
N VAL A 64 -10.02 -3.53 -1.92
CA VAL A 64 -10.71 -2.26 -1.69
C VAL A 64 -11.15 -1.64 -3.03
N GLU A 65 -10.23 -1.64 -4.00
CA GLU A 65 -10.46 -1.04 -5.31
C GLU A 65 -9.82 -1.93 -6.39
N PRO A 66 -10.65 -2.75 -7.10
CA PRO A 66 -10.12 -3.71 -8.07
C PRO A 66 -9.26 -3.11 -9.18
N ASP A 67 -9.52 -1.87 -9.56
CA ASP A 67 -8.80 -1.20 -10.64
C ASP A 67 -7.50 -0.53 -10.18
N CYS A 68 -7.31 -0.38 -8.89
CA CYS A 68 -6.14 0.28 -8.34
C CYS A 68 -4.96 -0.69 -8.28
N ARG A 69 -3.76 -0.18 -8.58
CA ARG A 69 -2.55 -1.00 -8.61
C ARG A 69 -1.39 -0.28 -7.95
N ILE A 70 -0.49 -1.06 -7.38
CA ILE A 70 0.80 -0.57 -6.89
C ILE A 70 1.80 -0.75 -8.02
N LEU A 71 2.46 0.33 -8.42
CA LEU A 71 3.51 0.29 -9.45
C LEU A 71 4.84 0.03 -8.76
N ARG A 72 5.49 -1.05 -9.11
CA ARG A 72 6.77 -1.46 -8.51
C ARG A 72 7.95 -1.07 -9.35
#